data_2c798e9d457fbacd7ebe737c61278ed1
#
_entry.id   2c798e9d457fbacd7ebe737c61278ed1
#
_cell.length_a   1.000
_cell.length_b   1.000
_cell.length_c   1.000
_cell.angle_alpha   90.00
_cell.angle_beta   90.00
_cell.angle_gamma   90.00
#
_symmetry.space_group_name_H-M   'P 1'
#
loop_
_entity.id
_entity.type
_entity.pdbx_description
1 polymer ?
#
loop_
_entity_poly.entity_id
_entity_poly.type
_entity_poly.pdbx_seq_one_letter_code
_entity_poly.pdbx_strand_id
1 'polypeptide(L)'
;FMDVPASWLSDAYDPEIIKKDSLDDADTDLTIADFKAHGYKPNCRVVMIDACFTGSFHLDDCIADEYIFNPGKTVAVIANSVNVLQDKWSDRYMGLLGLGANVGFIPRFCGFLESQVIGDPTFSFASADPSVGNINELLAANNYKVWSKYLKNDKYPDLKCMAIEQYQQAKKIS
;
A
#
# COMPACT_ATOMS: atom_id res chain seq x y z
N PHE A 1 18.76 7.61 16.70
CA PHE A 1 19.46 8.53 15.78
C PHE A 1 20.70 7.79 15.31
N MET A 2 20.81 7.50 14.02
CA MET A 2 22.05 6.98 13.45
C MET A 2 23.11 8.08 13.53
N ASP A 3 24.33 7.74 13.98
CA ASP A 3 25.48 8.63 13.91
C ASP A 3 25.78 8.92 12.44
N VAL A 4 25.29 10.05 11.96
CA VAL A 4 25.59 10.52 10.61
C VAL A 4 27.04 10.99 10.62
N PRO A 5 27.92 10.51 9.71
CA PRO A 5 29.30 10.99 9.63
C PRO A 5 29.35 12.50 9.52
N ALA A 6 30.29 13.13 10.24
CA ALA A 6 30.44 14.58 10.23
C ALA A 6 30.69 15.16 8.81
N SER A 7 31.26 14.36 7.91
CA SER A 7 31.43 14.71 6.50
C SER A 7 30.09 14.89 5.77
N TRP A 8 29.05 14.14 6.12
CA TRP A 8 27.72 14.29 5.52
C TRP A 8 27.03 15.55 6.00
N LEU A 9 27.31 15.96 7.26
CA LEU A 9 26.76 17.20 7.79
C LEU A 9 27.37 18.45 7.17
N SER A 10 28.67 18.40 6.80
CA SER A 10 29.32 19.52 6.11
C SER A 10 28.74 19.74 4.71
N ASP A 11 28.48 18.66 3.97
CA ASP A 11 27.92 18.73 2.62
C ASP A 11 26.44 19.18 2.67
N ALA A 12 25.68 18.76 3.68
CA ALA A 12 24.30 19.18 3.88
C ALA A 12 24.10 20.69 4.15
N TYR A 13 25.17 21.39 4.53
CA TYR A 13 25.17 22.84 4.77
C TYR A 13 25.92 23.66 3.70
N ASP A 14 26.44 23.02 2.65
CA ASP A 14 27.04 23.71 1.52
C ASP A 14 25.94 24.37 0.68
N PRO A 15 25.92 25.73 0.54
CA PRO A 15 24.89 26.43 -0.19
C PRO A 15 24.78 26.03 -1.68
N GLU A 16 25.89 25.62 -2.30
CA GLU A 16 25.92 25.20 -3.70
C GLU A 16 25.29 23.81 -3.86
N ILE A 17 25.55 22.88 -2.92
CA ILE A 17 24.93 21.55 -2.89
C ILE A 17 23.44 21.67 -2.60
N ILE A 18 23.05 22.45 -1.59
CA ILE A 18 21.64 22.71 -1.26
C ILE A 18 20.89 23.30 -2.45
N LYS A 19 21.51 24.25 -3.17
CA LYS A 19 20.90 24.86 -4.35
C LYS A 19 20.76 23.86 -5.50
N LYS A 20 21.75 23.02 -5.72
CA LYS A 20 21.72 21.98 -6.74
C LYS A 20 20.66 20.94 -6.43
N ASP A 21 20.65 20.41 -5.20
CA ASP A 21 19.66 19.43 -4.74
C ASP A 21 18.24 20.01 -4.82
N SER A 22 18.04 21.26 -4.42
CA SER A 22 16.76 21.96 -4.53
C SER A 22 16.29 22.15 -5.99
N LEU A 23 17.22 22.31 -6.94
CA LEU A 23 16.88 22.40 -8.36
C LEU A 23 16.57 21.02 -8.95
N ASP A 24 17.34 19.99 -8.56
CA ASP A 24 17.11 18.62 -8.99
C ASP A 24 15.77 18.10 -8.43
N ASP A 25 15.45 18.40 -7.16
CA ASP A 25 14.16 18.09 -6.52
C ASP A 25 13.00 18.79 -7.21
N ALA A 26 13.14 20.05 -7.55
CA ALA A 26 12.09 20.84 -8.21
C ALA A 26 11.74 20.30 -9.62
N ASP A 27 12.69 19.65 -10.28
CA ASP A 27 12.51 19.12 -11.63
C ASP A 27 11.89 17.70 -11.65
N THR A 28 11.90 16.98 -10.54
CA THR A 28 11.51 15.56 -10.48
C THR A 28 10.38 15.24 -9.53
N ASP A 29 10.14 16.04 -8.49
CA ASP A 29 9.16 15.77 -7.47
C ASP A 29 7.81 16.44 -7.74
N LEU A 30 6.74 15.63 -7.75
CA LEU A 30 5.37 16.14 -7.73
C LEU A 30 4.92 16.31 -6.27
N THR A 31 4.67 17.54 -5.89
CA THR A 31 4.22 17.92 -4.56
C THR A 31 2.70 18.04 -4.47
N ILE A 32 2.16 18.08 -3.26
CA ILE A 32 0.74 18.38 -3.01
C ILE A 32 0.34 19.72 -3.65
N ALA A 33 1.24 20.71 -3.64
CA ALA A 33 0.99 22.00 -4.27
C ALA A 33 0.79 21.88 -5.78
N ASP A 34 1.53 20.97 -6.44
CA ASP A 34 1.38 20.71 -7.88
C ASP A 34 0.04 20.06 -8.20
N PHE A 35 -0.41 19.09 -7.38
CA PHE A 35 -1.75 18.50 -7.51
C PHE A 35 -2.85 19.58 -7.45
N LYS A 36 -2.75 20.48 -6.47
CA LYS A 36 -3.71 21.59 -6.29
C LYS A 36 -3.65 22.60 -7.44
N ALA A 37 -2.42 23.01 -7.83
CA ALA A 37 -2.22 24.02 -8.87
C ALA A 37 -2.71 23.54 -10.25
N HIS A 38 -2.52 22.26 -10.57
CA HIS A 38 -2.87 21.70 -11.88
C HIS A 38 -4.25 21.02 -11.91
N GLY A 39 -4.95 20.94 -10.80
CA GLY A 39 -6.28 20.32 -10.71
C GLY A 39 -6.23 18.85 -11.18
N TYR A 40 -5.25 18.11 -10.70
CA TYR A 40 -5.02 16.72 -11.08
C TYR A 40 -6.27 15.86 -10.85
N LYS A 41 -6.61 15.04 -11.83
CA LYS A 41 -7.77 14.13 -11.79
C LYS A 41 -7.28 12.70 -11.92
N PRO A 42 -7.13 11.98 -10.81
CA PRO A 42 -6.63 10.60 -10.85
C PRO A 42 -7.57 9.70 -11.66
N ASN A 43 -6.99 8.90 -12.55
CA ASN A 43 -7.73 7.96 -13.41
C ASN A 43 -7.66 6.50 -12.93
N CYS A 44 -6.85 6.22 -11.91
CA CYS A 44 -6.76 4.90 -11.27
C CYS A 44 -7.88 4.72 -10.23
N ARG A 45 -8.32 3.46 -10.03
CA ARG A 45 -9.36 3.13 -9.03
C ARG A 45 -8.77 2.93 -7.64
N VAL A 46 -7.59 2.37 -7.58
CA VAL A 46 -6.85 2.09 -6.33
C VAL A 46 -5.43 2.60 -6.49
N VAL A 47 -4.92 3.23 -5.46
CA VAL A 47 -3.53 3.70 -5.37
C VAL A 47 -2.89 3.05 -4.15
N MET A 48 -1.65 2.61 -4.29
CA MET A 48 -0.82 2.18 -3.16
C MET A 48 0.43 3.06 -3.13
N ILE A 49 0.64 3.73 -2.00
CA ILE A 49 1.76 4.66 -1.81
C ILE A 49 2.56 4.17 -0.61
N ASP A 50 3.63 3.44 -0.88
CA ASP A 50 4.50 2.89 0.16
C ASP A 50 5.65 3.84 0.46
N ALA A 51 5.32 4.98 1.05
CA ALA A 51 6.28 5.98 1.50
C ALA A 51 5.83 6.58 2.83
N CYS A 52 6.78 7.23 3.53
CA CYS A 52 6.54 7.86 4.82
C CYS A 52 5.49 8.97 4.71
N PHE A 53 4.58 9.05 5.69
CA PHE A 53 3.58 10.11 5.85
C PHE A 53 2.61 10.32 4.68
N THR A 54 2.54 9.41 3.73
CA THR A 54 1.68 9.56 2.54
C THR A 54 0.18 9.51 2.84
N GLY A 55 -0.20 8.94 3.97
CA GLY A 55 -1.57 8.87 4.48
C GLY A 55 -1.73 9.50 5.87
N SER A 56 -0.97 10.55 6.17
CA SER A 56 -0.96 11.22 7.48
C SER A 56 -2.15 12.15 7.66
N PHE A 57 -3.36 11.59 7.65
CA PHE A 57 -4.63 12.33 7.78
C PHE A 57 -4.77 13.14 9.09
N HIS A 58 -3.83 13.01 10.02
CA HIS A 58 -3.72 13.82 11.23
C HIS A 58 -2.97 15.15 10.99
N LEU A 59 -2.39 15.32 9.82
CA LEU A 59 -1.83 16.58 9.32
C LEU A 59 -2.88 17.31 8.48
N ASP A 60 -2.64 18.59 8.22
CA ASP A 60 -3.57 19.41 7.43
C ASP A 60 -3.73 18.93 5.98
N ASP A 61 -2.66 18.33 5.44
CA ASP A 61 -2.62 17.78 4.08
C ASP A 61 -1.79 16.49 4.05
N CYS A 62 -2.20 15.53 3.21
CA CYS A 62 -1.37 14.40 2.82
C CYS A 62 -1.61 14.03 1.36
N ILE A 63 -0.65 13.35 0.73
CA ILE A 63 -0.75 13.03 -0.70
C ILE A 63 -1.91 12.09 -1.01
N ALA A 64 -2.31 11.22 -0.08
CA ALA A 64 -3.46 10.34 -0.26
C ALA A 64 -4.78 11.11 -0.41
N ASP A 65 -4.91 12.28 0.25
CA ASP A 65 -6.08 13.12 0.16
C ASP A 65 -6.27 13.67 -1.26
N GLU A 66 -5.16 14.01 -1.92
CA GLU A 66 -5.19 14.50 -3.30
C GLU A 66 -5.65 13.42 -4.30
N TYR A 67 -5.46 12.14 -3.98
CA TYR A 67 -6.00 11.06 -4.79
C TYR A 67 -7.48 10.78 -4.51
N ILE A 68 -7.92 10.88 -3.25
CA ILE A 68 -9.29 10.52 -2.84
C ILE A 68 -10.28 11.65 -3.04
N PHE A 69 -9.90 12.88 -2.69
CA PHE A 69 -10.85 14.00 -2.65
C PHE A 69 -10.86 14.86 -3.92
N ASN A 70 -9.86 14.72 -4.78
CA ASN A 70 -9.89 15.36 -6.09
C ASN A 70 -10.90 14.66 -7.01
N PRO A 71 -11.56 15.41 -7.93
CA PRO A 71 -12.54 14.85 -8.84
C PRO A 71 -11.89 13.89 -9.84
N GLY A 72 -11.77 12.64 -9.48
CA GLY A 72 -11.14 11.57 -10.24
C GLY A 72 -11.92 10.26 -10.15
N LYS A 73 -11.22 9.14 -10.38
CA LYS A 73 -11.81 7.80 -10.31
C LYS A 73 -11.33 6.98 -9.13
N THR A 74 -10.40 7.50 -8.32
CA THR A 74 -9.85 6.79 -7.17
C THR A 74 -10.92 6.60 -6.10
N VAL A 75 -11.04 5.38 -5.63
CA VAL A 75 -12.02 4.99 -4.60
C VAL A 75 -11.34 4.53 -3.32
N ALA A 76 -10.07 4.12 -3.39
CA ALA A 76 -9.29 3.72 -2.24
C ALA A 76 -7.81 4.02 -2.46
N VAL A 77 -7.16 4.47 -1.40
CA VAL A 77 -5.70 4.65 -1.33
C VAL A 77 -5.18 3.83 -0.14
N ILE A 78 -4.16 3.03 -0.36
CA ILE A 78 -3.40 2.38 0.70
C ILE A 78 -2.15 3.24 0.93
N ALA A 79 -1.99 3.77 2.13
CA ALA A 79 -0.93 4.70 2.45
C ALA A 79 -0.51 4.59 3.91
N ASN A 80 0.59 5.25 4.29
CA ASN A 80 1.17 5.12 5.62
C ASN A 80 0.99 6.41 6.43
N SER A 81 0.55 6.28 7.68
CA SER A 81 0.26 7.41 8.57
C SER A 81 1.49 8.03 9.23
N VAL A 82 2.61 7.29 9.26
CA VAL A 82 3.87 7.69 9.89
C VAL A 82 5.05 7.23 9.04
N ASN A 83 6.28 7.41 9.57
CA ASN A 83 7.48 6.84 8.95
C ASN A 83 7.37 5.34 8.76
N VAL A 84 7.85 4.85 7.63
CA VAL A 84 7.90 3.43 7.31
C VAL A 84 9.33 2.96 7.12
N LEU A 85 9.56 1.68 7.44
CA LEU A 85 10.83 1.02 7.15
C LEU A 85 10.87 0.64 5.66
N GLN A 86 12.00 0.86 5.01
CA GLN A 86 12.17 0.57 3.57
C GLN A 86 12.09 -0.92 3.21
N ASP A 87 12.27 -1.81 4.18
CA ASP A 87 12.26 -3.27 3.99
C ASP A 87 10.86 -3.89 4.08
N LYS A 88 9.81 -3.09 4.00
CA LYS A 88 8.44 -3.59 4.00
C LYS A 88 8.05 -4.14 2.64
N TRP A 89 7.25 -5.17 2.70
CA TRP A 89 6.60 -5.79 1.55
C TRP A 89 5.11 -5.44 1.57
N SER A 90 4.81 -4.15 1.47
CA SER A 90 3.43 -3.62 1.49
C SER A 90 2.64 -4.01 0.25
N ASP A 91 3.32 -4.31 -0.86
CA ASP A 91 2.76 -4.88 -2.09
C ASP A 91 2.47 -6.38 -1.99
N ARG A 92 2.85 -7.02 -0.88
CA ARG A 92 2.52 -8.40 -0.59
C ARG A 92 1.01 -8.60 -0.69
N TYR A 93 0.58 -9.62 -1.39
CA TYR A 93 -0.82 -9.94 -1.65
C TYR A 93 -1.54 -9.03 -2.67
N MET A 94 -0.87 -8.14 -3.38
CA MET A 94 -1.50 -7.36 -4.47
C MET A 94 -2.18 -8.24 -5.52
N GLY A 95 -1.63 -9.42 -5.82
CA GLY A 95 -2.24 -10.37 -6.73
C GLY A 95 -3.64 -10.83 -6.31
N LEU A 96 -3.99 -10.74 -5.03
CA LEU A 96 -5.34 -11.05 -4.54
C LEU A 96 -6.37 -10.03 -5.05
N LEU A 97 -6.00 -8.78 -5.29
CA LEU A 97 -6.87 -7.78 -5.92
C LEU A 97 -7.29 -8.22 -7.33
N GLY A 98 -6.38 -8.85 -8.08
CA GLY A 98 -6.68 -9.44 -9.39
C GLY A 98 -7.64 -10.64 -9.32
N LEU A 99 -7.76 -11.28 -8.17
CA LEU A 99 -8.74 -12.34 -7.89
C LEU A 99 -10.05 -11.82 -7.30
N GLY A 100 -10.21 -10.50 -7.17
CA GLY A 100 -11.40 -9.85 -6.66
C GLY A 100 -11.43 -9.66 -5.14
N ALA A 101 -10.29 -9.71 -4.47
CA ALA A 101 -10.21 -9.37 -3.04
C ALA A 101 -10.57 -7.90 -2.81
N ASN A 102 -11.25 -7.62 -1.71
CA ASN A 102 -11.51 -6.26 -1.25
C ASN A 102 -10.18 -5.58 -0.88
N VAL A 103 -10.04 -4.30 -1.23
CA VAL A 103 -8.82 -3.52 -0.97
C VAL A 103 -8.42 -3.55 0.50
N GLY A 104 -9.39 -3.50 1.41
CA GLY A 104 -9.16 -3.51 2.85
C GLY A 104 -8.49 -4.79 3.39
N PHE A 105 -8.47 -5.88 2.64
CA PHE A 105 -7.76 -7.08 3.05
C PHE A 105 -6.24 -6.91 2.97
N ILE A 106 -5.71 -6.09 2.04
CA ILE A 106 -4.27 -5.96 1.84
C ILE A 106 -3.56 -5.45 3.10
N PRO A 107 -3.83 -4.25 3.64
CA PRO A 107 -3.17 -3.79 4.86
C PRO A 107 -3.48 -4.67 6.07
N ARG A 108 -4.69 -5.23 6.15
CA ARG A 108 -5.05 -6.15 7.22
C ARG A 108 -4.14 -7.38 7.30
N PHE A 109 -3.79 -7.97 6.17
CA PHE A 109 -2.95 -9.17 6.13
C PHE A 109 -1.46 -8.86 6.07
N CYS A 110 -1.07 -7.71 5.54
CA CYS A 110 0.32 -7.24 5.65
C CYS A 110 0.72 -6.98 7.11
N GLY A 111 -0.24 -6.60 7.96
CA GLY A 111 -0.03 -6.49 9.40
C GLY A 111 0.81 -5.29 9.83
N PHE A 112 1.01 -4.32 8.96
CA PHE A 112 1.70 -3.07 9.27
C PHE A 112 0.71 -2.07 9.87
N LEU A 113 0.92 -1.69 11.14
CA LEU A 113 0.01 -0.81 11.88
C LEU A 113 -0.07 0.60 11.30
N GLU A 114 0.99 1.05 10.66
CA GLU A 114 1.07 2.34 9.98
C GLU A 114 0.34 2.38 8.64
N SER A 115 0.11 1.23 8.00
CA SER A 115 -0.59 1.14 6.72
C SER A 115 -2.09 1.13 6.91
N GLN A 116 -2.78 1.96 6.16
CA GLN A 116 -4.22 2.13 6.26
C GLN A 116 -4.88 2.30 4.90
N VAL A 117 -6.18 2.06 4.84
CA VAL A 117 -7.01 2.38 3.67
C VAL A 117 -7.74 3.69 3.92
N ILE A 118 -7.57 4.63 3.01
CA ILE A 118 -8.36 5.86 2.94
C ILE A 118 -9.33 5.70 1.77
N GLY A 119 -10.63 5.85 2.01
CA GLY A 119 -11.69 5.62 1.03
C GLY A 119 -12.50 4.34 1.28
N ASP A 120 -12.88 3.62 0.23
CA ASP A 120 -13.73 2.44 0.31
C ASP A 120 -12.92 1.13 0.45
N PRO A 121 -12.82 0.55 1.66
CA PRO A 121 -12.11 -0.71 1.88
C PRO A 121 -12.82 -1.93 1.27
N THR A 122 -14.09 -1.80 0.89
CA THR A 122 -14.90 -2.89 0.33
C THR A 122 -14.82 -2.96 -1.19
N PHE A 123 -14.19 -1.95 -1.83
CA PHE A 123 -13.99 -1.97 -3.26
C PHE A 123 -13.17 -3.19 -3.70
N SER A 124 -13.61 -3.84 -4.78
CA SER A 124 -12.90 -4.94 -5.43
C SER A 124 -12.96 -4.82 -6.94
N PHE A 125 -11.95 -5.36 -7.61
CA PHE A 125 -12.00 -5.56 -9.06
C PHE A 125 -12.77 -6.83 -9.41
N ALA A 126 -13.21 -6.94 -10.65
CA ALA A 126 -13.73 -8.21 -11.15
C ALA A 126 -12.61 -9.27 -11.11
N SER A 127 -12.94 -10.48 -10.65
CA SER A 127 -11.96 -11.56 -10.62
C SER A 127 -11.47 -11.94 -12.00
N ALA A 128 -10.16 -12.01 -12.18
CA ALA A 128 -9.53 -12.49 -13.40
C ALA A 128 -9.70 -14.01 -13.60
N ASP A 129 -10.03 -14.75 -12.53
CA ASP A 129 -10.31 -16.18 -12.57
C ASP A 129 -11.49 -16.56 -11.68
N PRO A 130 -12.71 -16.62 -12.25
CA PRO A 130 -13.88 -17.01 -11.50
C PRO A 130 -13.82 -18.44 -10.91
N SER A 131 -12.91 -19.30 -11.39
CA SER A 131 -12.75 -20.66 -10.85
C SER A 131 -12.21 -20.69 -9.42
N VAL A 132 -11.59 -19.61 -8.95
CA VAL A 132 -11.16 -19.46 -7.55
C VAL A 132 -12.38 -19.31 -6.61
N GLY A 133 -13.52 -18.91 -7.14
CA GLY A 133 -14.71 -18.61 -6.37
C GLY A 133 -14.67 -17.24 -5.69
N ASN A 134 -15.45 -17.05 -4.65
CA ASN A 134 -15.48 -15.79 -3.91
C ASN A 134 -14.25 -15.66 -2.99
N ILE A 135 -13.25 -14.92 -3.44
CA ILE A 135 -12.01 -14.72 -2.68
C ILE A 135 -12.26 -14.06 -1.33
N ASN A 136 -13.25 -13.18 -1.20
CA ASN A 136 -13.54 -12.47 0.05
C ASN A 136 -14.12 -13.42 1.12
N GLU A 137 -14.97 -14.38 0.71
CA GLU A 137 -15.42 -15.44 1.61
C GLU A 137 -14.28 -16.36 2.03
N LEU A 138 -13.37 -16.67 1.09
CA LEU A 138 -12.20 -17.46 1.39
C LEU A 138 -11.28 -16.73 2.40
N LEU A 139 -11.01 -15.43 2.20
CA LEU A 139 -10.19 -14.61 3.10
C LEU A 139 -10.83 -14.43 4.49
N ALA A 140 -12.14 -14.47 4.58
CA ALA A 140 -12.86 -14.44 5.84
C ALA A 140 -12.91 -15.82 6.55
N ALA A 141 -12.58 -16.90 5.86
CA ALA A 141 -12.67 -18.25 6.39
C ALA A 141 -11.56 -18.54 7.41
N ASN A 142 -11.93 -18.76 8.66
CA ASN A 142 -11.02 -19.24 9.70
C ASN A 142 -11.07 -20.78 9.80
N ASN A 143 -10.73 -21.47 8.71
CA ASN A 143 -10.83 -22.94 8.63
C ASN A 143 -9.66 -23.52 7.82
N TYR A 144 -8.76 -24.22 8.51
CA TYR A 144 -7.57 -24.81 7.89
C TYR A 144 -7.90 -25.83 6.76
N LYS A 145 -9.05 -26.52 6.80
CA LYS A 145 -9.46 -27.44 5.74
C LYS A 145 -9.77 -26.71 4.43
N VAL A 146 -10.30 -25.51 4.52
CA VAL A 146 -10.56 -24.65 3.35
C VAL A 146 -9.21 -24.23 2.74
N TRP A 147 -8.32 -23.71 3.54
CA TRP A 147 -7.02 -23.24 3.12
C TRP A 147 -6.10 -24.35 2.60
N SER A 148 -6.23 -25.58 3.12
CA SER A 148 -5.42 -26.72 2.67
C SER A 148 -5.52 -27.00 1.16
N LYS A 149 -6.63 -26.62 0.52
CA LYS A 149 -6.85 -26.79 -0.92
C LYS A 149 -5.94 -25.92 -1.76
N TYR A 150 -5.44 -24.81 -1.20
CA TYR A 150 -4.65 -23.82 -1.92
C TYR A 150 -3.14 -23.89 -1.60
N LEU A 151 -2.71 -24.78 -0.71
CA LEU A 151 -1.28 -24.92 -0.32
C LEU A 151 -0.36 -25.29 -1.49
N LYS A 152 -0.89 -25.91 -2.54
CA LYS A 152 -0.17 -26.31 -3.75
C LYS A 152 -0.60 -25.51 -4.98
N ASN A 153 -1.19 -24.32 -4.78
CA ASN A 153 -1.63 -23.48 -5.88
C ASN A 153 -0.43 -22.71 -6.45
N ASP A 154 0.22 -23.26 -7.48
CA ASP A 154 1.35 -22.59 -8.13
C ASP A 154 0.90 -21.57 -9.20
N LYS A 155 -0.38 -21.53 -9.54
CA LYS A 155 -0.93 -20.57 -10.50
C LYS A 155 -1.02 -19.15 -9.91
N TYR A 156 -1.31 -19.05 -8.62
CA TYR A 156 -1.45 -17.78 -7.91
C TYR A 156 -0.56 -17.75 -6.66
N PRO A 157 0.68 -17.24 -6.77
CA PRO A 157 1.64 -17.24 -5.66
C PRO A 157 1.12 -16.55 -4.40
N ASP A 158 0.44 -15.41 -4.53
CA ASP A 158 -0.11 -14.67 -3.39
C ASP A 158 -1.21 -15.46 -2.67
N LEU A 159 -2.07 -16.15 -3.43
CA LEU A 159 -3.08 -17.04 -2.84
C LEU A 159 -2.45 -18.23 -2.13
N LYS A 160 -1.37 -18.78 -2.67
CA LYS A 160 -0.59 -19.85 -2.02
C LYS A 160 0.08 -19.36 -0.74
N CYS A 161 0.74 -18.20 -0.76
CA CYS A 161 1.35 -17.60 0.42
C CYS A 161 0.31 -17.35 1.51
N MET A 162 -0.81 -16.74 1.16
CA MET A 162 -1.94 -16.54 2.06
C MET A 162 -2.45 -17.86 2.64
N ALA A 163 -2.59 -18.90 1.79
CA ALA A 163 -3.05 -20.21 2.24
C ALA A 163 -2.10 -20.85 3.26
N ILE A 164 -0.79 -20.72 3.08
CA ILE A 164 0.20 -21.24 4.02
C ILE A 164 0.04 -20.56 5.38
N GLU A 165 -0.07 -19.25 5.41
CA GLU A 165 -0.20 -18.48 6.65
C GLU A 165 -1.52 -18.78 7.37
N GLN A 166 -2.62 -18.70 6.66
CA GLN A 166 -3.94 -18.94 7.23
C GLN A 166 -4.11 -20.39 7.70
N TYR A 167 -3.57 -21.35 6.96
CA TYR A 167 -3.56 -22.75 7.38
C TYR A 167 -2.79 -22.94 8.68
N GLN A 168 -1.62 -22.32 8.81
CA GLN A 168 -0.80 -22.43 10.02
C GLN A 168 -1.48 -21.76 11.22
N GLN A 169 -2.08 -20.58 11.02
CA GLN A 169 -2.81 -19.87 12.07
C GLN A 169 -4.03 -20.65 12.55
N ALA A 170 -4.87 -21.10 11.62
CA ALA A 170 -6.09 -21.85 11.96
C ALA A 170 -5.77 -23.19 12.62
N LYS A 171 -4.64 -23.82 12.30
CA LYS A 171 -4.20 -25.09 12.94
C LYS A 171 -3.67 -24.89 14.36
N LYS A 172 -3.18 -23.68 14.71
CA LYS A 172 -2.73 -23.40 16.08
C LYS A 172 -3.88 -23.16 17.05
N ILE A 173 -5.05 -22.80 16.52
CA ILE A 173 -6.25 -22.47 17.31
C ILE A 173 -7.15 -23.70 17.49
N SER A 174 -7.00 -24.72 16.66
CA SER A 174 -7.78 -25.98 16.71
C SER A 174 -7.12 -27.03 17.59
#